data_01253ab677a23980482c7ff9b1bc882d
#
_entry.id   01253ab677a23980482c7ff9b1bc882d
#
_cell.length_a   1.000
_cell.length_b   1.000
_cell.length_c   1.000
_cell.angle_alpha   90.00
_cell.angle_beta   90.00
_cell.angle_gamma   90.00
#
_symmetry.space_group_name_H-M   'P 1'
#
loop_
_entity.id
_entity.type
_entity.pdbx_description
1 polymer ?
#
loop_
_entity_poly.entity_id
_entity_poly.type
_entity_poly.pdbx_seq_one_letter_code
_entity_poly.pdbx_strand_id
1 'polypeptide(L)'
;MLDRKDAERFLRKLKANRHPTLIYENYDGRLIPVKEIARYEETREGKTLVEIKFFLILRDDSWVSCKWTPYGWNRLSVSNYDSKDYPA
;
A
#
# COMPACT_ATOMS: atom_id res chain seq x y z
N MET A 1 -2.88 5.27 10.72
CA MET A 1 -3.81 4.83 9.68
C MET A 1 -3.91 5.91 8.62
N LEU A 2 -3.92 5.54 7.34
CA LEU A 2 -4.02 6.53 6.27
C LEU A 2 -5.47 6.92 6.06
N ASP A 3 -5.73 8.24 6.01
CA ASP A 3 -7.04 8.71 5.58
C ASP A 3 -7.04 8.83 4.05
N ARG A 4 -8.15 9.34 3.50
CA ARG A 4 -8.27 9.42 2.04
C ARG A 4 -7.22 10.34 1.42
N LYS A 5 -6.92 11.44 2.08
CA LYS A 5 -5.91 12.37 1.57
C LYS A 5 -4.54 11.71 1.52
N ASP A 6 -4.21 10.94 2.53
CA ASP A 6 -2.95 10.21 2.58
C ASP A 6 -2.90 9.14 1.52
N ALA A 7 -4.03 8.45 1.29
CA ALA A 7 -4.10 7.43 0.26
C ALA A 7 -3.92 8.03 -1.12
N GLU A 8 -4.49 9.21 -1.37
CA GLU A 8 -4.28 9.90 -2.64
C GLU A 8 -2.80 10.27 -2.82
N ARG A 9 -2.15 10.72 -1.76
CA ARG A 9 -0.73 11.03 -1.82
C ARG A 9 0.09 9.78 -2.10
N PHE A 10 -0.28 8.68 -1.47
CA PHE A 10 0.39 7.40 -1.69
C PHE A 10 0.30 6.98 -3.15
N LEU A 11 -0.89 7.11 -3.74
CA LEU A 11 -1.07 6.80 -5.15
C LEU A 11 -0.19 7.66 -6.04
N ARG A 12 -0.09 8.96 -5.73
CA ARG A 12 0.76 9.83 -6.53
C ARG A 12 2.22 9.40 -6.48
N LYS A 13 2.68 8.94 -5.33
CA LYS A 13 4.04 8.43 -5.21
C LYS A 13 4.24 7.19 -6.04
N LEU A 14 3.27 6.28 -6.01
CA LEU A 14 3.36 5.07 -6.82
C LEU A 14 3.41 5.40 -8.30
N LYS A 15 2.60 6.35 -8.75
CA LYS A 15 2.58 6.75 -10.15
C LYS A 15 3.88 7.42 -10.57
N ALA A 16 4.62 7.97 -9.62
CA ALA A 16 5.91 8.59 -9.88
C ALA A 16 7.08 7.62 -9.68
N ASN A 17 6.79 6.32 -9.58
CA ASN A 17 7.79 5.27 -9.35
C ASN A 17 8.53 5.44 -8.03
N ARG A 18 7.83 5.94 -7.02
CA ARG A 18 8.38 6.05 -5.69
C ARG A 18 7.66 5.07 -4.80
N HIS A 19 8.42 4.23 -4.11
CA HIS A 19 7.83 3.14 -3.35
C HIS A 19 8.15 3.30 -1.87
N PRO A 20 7.14 3.60 -1.05
CA PRO A 20 7.35 3.68 0.39
C PRO A 20 7.63 2.28 0.94
N THR A 21 8.22 2.26 2.13
CA THR A 21 8.43 0.99 2.80
C THR A 21 7.10 0.48 3.31
N LEU A 22 6.77 -0.73 2.91
CA LEU A 22 5.51 -1.36 3.31
C LEU A 22 5.81 -2.61 4.11
N ILE A 23 4.94 -2.88 5.08
CA ILE A 23 5.02 -4.07 5.90
C ILE A 23 3.66 -4.73 5.90
N TYR A 24 3.65 -6.01 5.62
CA TYR A 24 2.43 -6.81 5.61
C TYR A 24 2.33 -7.60 6.91
N GLU A 25 1.16 -7.62 7.51
CA GLU A 25 0.91 -8.41 8.72
C GLU A 25 0.07 -9.63 8.36
N ASN A 26 0.61 -10.83 8.59
CA ASN A 26 -0.11 -12.04 8.27
C ASN A 26 -1.06 -12.43 9.40
N TYR A 27 -1.74 -13.58 9.25
CA TYR A 27 -2.73 -14.01 10.22
C TYR A 27 -2.15 -14.32 11.59
N ASP A 28 -0.87 -14.63 11.63
CA ASP A 28 -0.20 -14.93 12.90
C ASP A 28 0.31 -13.67 13.59
N GLY A 29 0.04 -12.50 13.00
CA GLY A 29 0.57 -11.26 13.52
C GLY A 29 2.02 -11.02 13.15
N ARG A 30 2.59 -11.85 12.29
CA ARG A 30 3.97 -11.70 11.87
C ARG A 30 4.09 -10.59 10.84
N LEU A 31 5.09 -9.76 11.00
CA LEU A 31 5.33 -8.64 10.09
C LEU A 31 6.36 -9.06 9.05
N ILE A 32 5.97 -8.93 7.79
CA ILE A 32 6.82 -9.34 6.67
C ILE A 32 7.02 -8.15 5.75
N PRO A 33 8.26 -7.73 5.51
CA PRO A 33 8.51 -6.61 4.61
C PRO A 33 8.02 -6.92 3.20
N VAL A 34 7.51 -5.91 2.53
CA VAL A 34 7.07 -6.04 1.16
C VAL A 34 8.27 -5.79 0.26
N LYS A 35 8.49 -6.72 -0.66
CA LYS A 35 9.59 -6.63 -1.61
C LYS A 35 9.20 -5.74 -2.79
N GLU A 36 7.95 -5.88 -3.25
CA GLU A 36 7.53 -5.20 -4.46
C GLU A 36 6.02 -5.09 -4.50
N ILE A 37 5.52 -3.97 -5.02
CA ILE A 37 4.11 -3.83 -5.37
C ILE A 37 4.00 -4.26 -6.82
N ALA A 38 3.52 -5.48 -7.04
CA ALA A 38 3.45 -6.02 -8.38
C ALA A 38 2.39 -5.32 -9.21
N ARG A 39 1.28 -4.94 -8.56
CA ARG A 39 0.18 -4.27 -9.25
C ARG A 39 -0.69 -3.59 -8.23
N TYR A 40 -1.34 -2.51 -8.63
CA TYR A 40 -2.37 -1.88 -7.80
C TYR A 40 -3.51 -1.42 -8.68
N GLU A 41 -4.70 -1.34 -8.09
CA GLU A 41 -5.90 -0.90 -8.79
C GLU A 41 -6.64 0.10 -7.90
N GLU A 42 -6.99 1.24 -8.46
CA GLU A 42 -7.77 2.23 -7.74
C GLU A 42 -9.21 2.21 -8.22
N THR A 43 -10.14 2.41 -7.29
CA THR A 43 -11.56 2.50 -7.61
C THR A 43 -12.05 3.85 -7.12
N ARG A 44 -12.80 4.54 -7.97
CA ARG A 44 -13.33 5.85 -7.65
C ARG A 44 -14.82 5.91 -7.92
N GLU A 45 -15.49 6.76 -7.14
CA GLU A 45 -16.86 7.15 -7.43
C GLU A 45 -16.80 8.63 -7.79
N GLY A 46 -16.94 8.92 -9.07
CA GLY A 46 -16.65 10.25 -9.55
C GLY A 46 -15.18 10.57 -9.33
N LYS A 47 -14.90 11.60 -8.57
CA LYS A 47 -13.52 11.96 -8.25
C LYS A 47 -13.06 11.42 -6.90
N THR A 48 -13.95 10.75 -6.19
CA THR A 48 -13.66 10.30 -4.83
C THR A 48 -13.03 8.93 -4.84
N LEU A 49 -11.86 8.81 -4.23
CA LEU A 49 -11.19 7.53 -4.09
C LEU A 49 -11.91 6.70 -3.03
N VAL A 50 -12.31 5.49 -3.39
CA VAL A 50 -13.05 4.62 -2.48
C VAL A 50 -12.31 3.34 -2.15
N GLU A 51 -11.34 2.93 -2.97
CA GLU A 51 -10.59 1.71 -2.68
C GLU A 51 -9.27 1.71 -3.45
N ILE A 52 -8.24 1.13 -2.86
CA ILE A 52 -7.02 0.79 -3.58
C ILE A 52 -6.73 -0.66 -3.25
N LYS A 53 -6.67 -1.50 -4.27
CA LYS A 53 -6.31 -2.89 -4.09
C LYS A 53 -4.86 -3.08 -4.50
N PHE A 54 -4.11 -3.81 -3.69
CA PHE A 54 -2.68 -4.05 -3.93
C PHE A 54 -2.40 -5.52 -4.09
N PHE A 55 -1.51 -5.84 -5.02
CA PHE A 55 -0.99 -7.18 -5.21
C PHE A 55 0.50 -7.10 -4.93
N LEU A 56 0.92 -7.76 -3.86
CA LEU A 56 2.25 -7.58 -3.30
C LEU A 56 3.07 -8.85 -3.39
N ILE A 57 4.37 -8.67 -3.57
CA ILE A 57 5.34 -9.74 -3.40
C ILE A 57 6.09 -9.43 -2.12
N LEU A 58 6.09 -10.36 -1.18
CA LEU A 58 6.76 -10.19 0.09
C LEU A 58 8.21 -10.63 0.01
N ARG A 59 8.97 -10.31 1.05
CA ARG A 59 10.38 -10.67 1.10
C ARG A 59 10.62 -12.17 1.07
N ASP A 60 9.64 -12.97 1.48
CA ASP A 60 9.74 -14.41 1.40
C ASP A 60 9.24 -14.96 0.07
N ASP A 61 9.03 -14.06 -0.90
CA ASP A 61 8.56 -14.37 -2.25
C ASP A 61 7.13 -14.88 -2.33
N SER A 62 6.38 -14.79 -1.25
CA SER A 62 4.96 -15.11 -1.31
C SER A 62 4.17 -13.95 -1.90
N TRP A 63 3.01 -14.27 -2.46
CA TRP A 63 2.11 -13.29 -3.05
C TRP A 63 0.92 -13.09 -2.13
N VAL A 64 0.57 -11.82 -1.89
CA VAL A 64 -0.61 -11.50 -1.09
C VAL A 64 -1.34 -10.35 -1.73
N SER A 65 -2.63 -10.24 -1.42
CA SER A 65 -3.40 -9.07 -1.80
C SER A 65 -3.93 -8.41 -0.54
N CYS A 66 -4.02 -7.10 -0.58
CA CYS A 66 -4.61 -6.33 0.50
C CYS A 66 -5.19 -5.07 -0.09
N LYS A 67 -5.91 -4.31 0.72
CA LYS A 67 -6.53 -3.12 0.18
C LYS A 67 -6.64 -2.02 1.21
N TRP A 68 -6.73 -0.81 0.72
CA TRP A 68 -7.11 0.36 1.50
C TRP A 68 -8.56 0.73 1.18
N THR A 69 -9.32 1.07 2.21
CA THR A 69 -10.63 1.69 2.07
C THR A 69 -10.67 2.88 3.02
N PRO A 70 -11.70 3.76 2.93
CA PRO A 70 -11.81 4.86 3.89
C PRO A 70 -11.90 4.40 5.34
N TYR A 71 -12.15 3.12 5.58
CA TYR A 71 -12.18 2.56 6.93
C TYR A 71 -10.83 2.07 7.38
N GLY A 72 -9.83 2.08 6.51
CA GLY A 72 -8.46 1.76 6.87
C GLY A 72 -7.84 0.72 5.97
N TRP A 73 -6.64 0.30 6.39
CA TRP A 73 -5.90 -0.72 5.69
C TRP A 73 -6.30 -2.11 6.18
N ASN A 74 -6.32 -3.04 5.26
CA ASN A 74 -6.49 -4.44 5.59
C ASN A 74 -5.11 -5.10 5.50
N ARG A 75 -4.49 -5.39 6.68
CA ARG A 75 -3.24 -6.14 6.81
C ARG A 75 -2.02 -5.47 6.20
N LEU A 76 -2.08 -4.20 5.93
CA LEU A 76 -0.94 -3.49 5.38
C LEU A 76 -0.62 -2.31 6.26
N SER A 77 0.64 -2.20 6.63
CA SER A 77 1.15 -1.02 7.32
C SER A 77 2.11 -0.30 6.40
N VAL A 78 1.98 1.01 6.37
CA VAL A 78 2.86 1.84 5.58
C VAL A 78 3.81 2.53 6.53
N SER A 79 5.08 2.23 6.36
CA SER A 79 6.13 2.79 7.20
C SER A 79 6.82 3.90 6.44
N ASN A 80 6.88 5.09 7.05
CA ASN A 80 7.59 6.24 6.45
C ASN A 80 7.08 6.64 5.08
N TYR A 81 5.79 6.48 4.85
CA TYR A 81 5.29 6.67 3.49
C TYR A 81 5.39 8.12 2.99
N ASP A 82 5.37 9.11 3.89
CA ASP A 82 5.47 10.50 3.47
C ASP A 82 6.84 11.08 3.77
N SER A 83 7.79 10.26 4.14
CA SER A 83 9.13 10.69 4.42
C SER A 83 9.93 10.66 3.14
N LYS A 84 11.22 10.57 3.27
CA LYS A 84 12.10 10.48 2.14
C LYS A 84 11.70 9.34 1.26
N ASP A 85 11.63 9.63 0.01
CA ASP A 85 11.29 8.61 -0.93
C ASP A 85 12.38 7.58 -0.97
N TYR A 86 11.99 6.35 -1.16
CA TYR A 86 12.95 5.29 -1.24
C TYR A 86 13.51 5.24 -2.63
N PRO A 87 14.78 4.92 -2.73
CA PRO A 87 15.35 4.70 -4.06
C PRO A 87 14.52 3.61 -4.71
N ALA A 88 14.13 3.87 -5.86
CA ALA A 88 13.34 2.92 -6.60
C ALA A 88 14.16 1.64 -6.83
#